data_8e4750109202e29082ab612b797ef916
#
_entry.id   8e4750109202e29082ab612b797ef916
#
_cell.length_a   1.000
_cell.length_b   1.000
_cell.length_c   1.000
_cell.angle_alpha   90.00
_cell.angle_beta   90.00
_cell.angle_gamma   90.00
#
_symmetry.space_group_name_H-M   'P 1'
#
loop_
_entity.id
_entity.type
_entity.pdbx_description
1 polymer ?
#
loop_
_entity_poly.entity_id
_entity_poly.type
_entity_poly.pdbx_seq_one_letter_code
_entity_poly.pdbx_strand_id
1 'polypeptide(L)'
;MWSFYVFSVLYFIGGVRSAIDERLKDDFFHIYKNAAIETRDIQNRPVTEDQVTFYLYTNENPKEFTAIDSNNLERFRNFTNQIVFLIHGWTNSRKSEWLENMKNAFLVRDKNSFVIIVDWEDPANQLYYVSSINTYDVGKFIAKLLVNLYKNYGVDKRNFLIVGHSLGGQVAGFIGKQFKKQTLQSLPRIIALDPAGPLFTTRPLNERLNKDDADVVEVVHTNGGTFGFLDACGTIDFFVNGGSSQPGCKRIDLADLVGSVQEPLLCDHRRSWAYFTEALLNPTEMVAQKCNSWAEYKISYCDKVTVPMGDLNTTLTGSFYLKTNKEPPYSKKLSSGFSLSRLISY
;
A
#
# COMPACT_ATOMS: atom_id res chain seq x y z
N MET A 1 -11.52 22.59 10.84
CA MET A 1 -11.18 21.20 11.22
C MET A 1 -10.07 20.59 10.32
N TRP A 2 -10.09 20.76 9.03
CA TRP A 2 -9.12 20.16 8.09
C TRP A 2 -7.68 20.67 8.20
N SER A 3 -7.44 21.93 8.56
CA SER A 3 -6.08 22.48 8.75
C SER A 3 -5.30 21.76 9.86
N PHE A 4 -5.97 21.25 10.88
CA PHE A 4 -5.33 20.53 11.99
C PHE A 4 -4.80 19.15 11.59
N TYR A 5 -5.45 18.47 10.63
CA TYR A 5 -5.02 17.15 10.16
C TYR A 5 -3.70 17.20 9.39
N VAL A 6 -3.51 18.22 8.56
CA VAL A 6 -2.30 18.37 7.74
C VAL A 6 -1.10 18.73 8.61
N PHE A 7 -1.26 19.60 9.62
CA PHE A 7 -0.19 20.02 10.51
C PHE A 7 0.31 18.88 11.42
N SER A 8 -0.56 18.00 11.90
CA SER A 8 -0.14 16.86 12.73
C SER A 8 0.73 15.86 11.95
N VAL A 9 0.47 15.68 10.67
CA VAL A 9 1.28 14.82 9.78
C VAL A 9 2.61 15.49 9.44
N LEU A 10 2.62 16.79 9.15
CA LEU A 10 3.85 17.53 8.79
C LEU A 10 4.86 17.63 9.94
N TYR A 11 4.40 17.70 11.20
CA TYR A 11 5.29 17.72 12.37
C TYR A 11 6.02 16.39 12.57
N PHE A 12 5.39 15.26 12.28
CA PHE A 12 6.01 13.93 12.36
C PHE A 12 6.97 13.63 11.20
N ILE A 13 6.86 14.31 10.07
CA ILE A 13 7.71 14.09 8.89
C ILE A 13 9.14 14.63 9.08
N GLY A 14 9.44 15.33 10.19
CA GLY A 14 10.84 15.71 10.52
C GLY A 14 11.53 16.69 9.57
N GLY A 15 10.82 17.24 8.58
CA GLY A 15 11.37 18.12 7.53
C GLY A 15 11.45 19.60 7.89
N VAL A 16 10.93 20.03 9.05
CA VAL A 16 10.88 21.45 9.45
C VAL A 16 11.79 21.68 10.68
N ARG A 17 13.03 21.25 10.59
CA ARG A 17 13.98 21.40 11.73
C ARG A 17 14.61 22.78 11.89
N SER A 18 14.43 23.75 11.02
CA SER A 18 15.27 24.95 11.05
C SER A 18 14.57 26.32 11.13
N ALA A 19 13.23 26.39 11.21
CA ALA A 19 12.56 27.73 11.14
C ALA A 19 11.28 27.88 11.98
N ILE A 20 11.05 27.10 13.03
CA ILE A 20 9.88 27.30 13.89
C ILE A 20 10.31 27.98 15.17
N ASP A 21 9.80 29.22 15.37
CA ASP A 21 9.90 30.00 16.59
C ASP A 21 9.43 29.19 17.81
N GLU A 22 10.12 29.31 18.96
CA GLU A 22 9.82 28.58 20.19
C GLU A 22 8.39 28.81 20.72
N ARG A 23 7.79 29.98 20.45
CA ARG A 23 6.38 30.26 20.76
C ARG A 23 5.40 29.36 20.02
N LEU A 24 5.68 29.05 18.75
CA LEU A 24 4.87 28.12 17.98
C LEU A 24 4.98 26.69 18.50
N LYS A 25 6.11 26.33 19.14
CA LYS A 25 6.27 25.02 19.78
C LYS A 25 5.40 24.86 21.02
N ASP A 26 5.29 25.89 21.84
CA ASP A 26 4.48 25.86 23.06
C ASP A 26 2.98 25.85 22.76
N ASP A 27 2.53 26.67 21.81
CA ASP A 27 1.14 26.66 21.34
C ASP A 27 0.77 25.32 20.67
N PHE A 28 1.71 24.75 19.92
CA PHE A 28 1.55 23.44 19.28
C PHE A 28 1.51 22.31 20.31
N PHE A 29 2.35 22.38 21.35
CA PHE A 29 2.39 21.41 22.45
C PHE A 29 1.10 21.45 23.29
N HIS A 30 0.53 22.64 23.51
CA HIS A 30 -0.76 22.82 24.19
C HIS A 30 -1.93 22.28 23.35
N ILE A 31 -1.94 22.53 22.05
CA ILE A 31 -2.95 22.00 21.11
C ILE A 31 -2.83 20.47 21.04
N TYR A 32 -1.60 19.93 21.01
CA TYR A 32 -1.32 18.50 21.00
C TYR A 32 -1.73 17.82 22.31
N LYS A 33 -1.51 18.46 23.44
CA LYS A 33 -1.90 17.95 24.77
C LYS A 33 -3.42 17.91 24.93
N ASN A 34 -4.14 18.91 24.43
CA ASN A 34 -5.59 18.94 24.44
C ASN A 34 -6.20 17.93 23.44
N ALA A 35 -5.63 17.79 22.24
CA ALA A 35 -6.00 16.75 21.29
C ALA A 35 -5.67 15.34 21.85
N ALA A 36 -4.60 15.17 22.60
CA ALA A 36 -4.25 13.90 23.25
C ALA A 36 -5.21 13.54 24.40
N ILE A 37 -5.84 14.51 25.04
CA ILE A 37 -6.87 14.29 26.08
C ILE A 37 -8.19 13.85 25.42
N GLU A 38 -8.61 14.50 24.33
CA GLU A 38 -9.75 14.06 23.55
C GLU A 38 -9.52 12.70 22.87
N THR A 39 -8.29 12.39 22.47
CA THR A 39 -7.93 11.09 21.88
C THR A 39 -7.94 9.95 22.89
N ARG A 40 -7.78 10.18 24.20
CA ARG A 40 -7.92 9.12 25.21
C ARG A 40 -9.32 8.50 25.23
N ASP A 41 -10.34 9.30 25.06
CA ASP A 41 -11.73 8.79 24.99
C ASP A 41 -12.03 8.09 23.65
N ILE A 42 -11.34 8.48 22.56
CA ILE A 42 -11.43 7.82 21.25
C ILE A 42 -10.59 6.53 21.23
N GLN A 43 -9.41 6.49 21.88
CA GLN A 43 -8.58 5.30 22.03
C GLN A 43 -9.28 4.16 22.79
N ASN A 44 -10.29 4.47 23.60
CA ASN A 44 -11.09 3.49 24.33
C ASN A 44 -12.21 2.86 23.50
N ARG A 45 -12.34 3.18 22.21
CA ARG A 45 -13.30 2.53 21.32
C ARG A 45 -12.54 1.58 20.39
N PRO A 46 -12.43 0.30 20.73
CA PRO A 46 -11.81 -0.68 19.85
C PRO A 46 -12.59 -0.75 18.54
N VAL A 47 -11.89 -0.95 17.44
CA VAL A 47 -12.53 -1.24 16.15
C VAL A 47 -13.37 -2.50 16.30
N THR A 48 -14.60 -2.45 15.80
CA THR A 48 -15.52 -3.58 15.80
C THR A 48 -15.56 -4.25 14.42
N GLU A 49 -15.94 -5.53 14.38
CA GLU A 49 -15.89 -6.31 13.14
C GLU A 49 -16.82 -5.76 12.05
N ASP A 50 -17.96 -5.18 12.42
CA ASP A 50 -18.94 -4.57 11.52
C ASP A 50 -18.45 -3.28 10.85
N GLN A 51 -17.37 -2.66 11.36
CA GLN A 51 -16.69 -1.53 10.73
C GLN A 51 -15.71 -1.94 9.63
N VAL A 52 -15.53 -3.25 9.39
CA VAL A 52 -14.68 -3.79 8.31
C VAL A 52 -15.55 -4.61 7.38
N THR A 53 -15.85 -4.07 6.21
CA THR A 53 -16.77 -4.67 5.26
C THR A 53 -16.06 -5.10 3.98
N PHE A 54 -16.62 -6.10 3.32
CA PHE A 54 -16.01 -6.77 2.18
C PHE A 54 -16.94 -6.74 0.98
N TYR A 55 -16.46 -6.26 -0.15
CA TYR A 55 -17.21 -6.09 -1.38
C TYR A 55 -16.56 -6.88 -2.50
N LEU A 56 -17.18 -8.00 -2.86
CA LEU A 56 -16.70 -8.88 -3.91
C LEU A 56 -17.14 -8.42 -5.29
N TYR A 57 -16.19 -8.38 -6.20
CA TYR A 57 -16.39 -8.14 -7.63
C TYR A 57 -15.86 -9.33 -8.43
N THR A 58 -16.55 -9.63 -9.53
CA THR A 58 -16.17 -10.69 -10.48
C THR A 58 -16.23 -10.15 -11.90
N ASN A 59 -15.63 -10.85 -12.85
CA ASN A 59 -15.71 -10.45 -14.25
C ASN A 59 -17.14 -10.52 -14.84
N GLU A 60 -18.03 -11.32 -14.24
CA GLU A 60 -19.45 -11.37 -14.63
C GLU A 60 -20.19 -10.09 -14.22
N ASN A 61 -19.84 -9.53 -13.06
CA ASN A 61 -20.42 -8.30 -12.51
C ASN A 61 -19.31 -7.34 -12.06
N PRO A 62 -18.57 -6.72 -13.00
CA PRO A 62 -17.42 -5.88 -12.65
C PRO A 62 -17.81 -4.53 -12.04
N LYS A 63 -19.07 -4.09 -12.22
CA LYS A 63 -19.59 -2.81 -11.72
C LYS A 63 -20.44 -2.95 -10.46
N GLU A 64 -20.97 -4.14 -10.20
CA GLU A 64 -21.82 -4.44 -9.07
C GLU A 64 -21.09 -5.37 -8.10
N PHE A 65 -21.20 -5.08 -6.82
CA PHE A 65 -20.58 -5.90 -5.80
C PHE A 65 -21.58 -6.85 -5.15
N THR A 66 -21.06 -7.94 -4.60
CA THR A 66 -21.74 -8.74 -3.58
C THR A 66 -21.09 -8.45 -2.24
N ALA A 67 -21.83 -7.92 -1.27
CA ALA A 67 -21.32 -7.80 0.10
C ALA A 67 -21.07 -9.20 0.67
N ILE A 68 -19.90 -9.39 1.29
CA ILE A 68 -19.51 -10.68 1.89
C ILE A 68 -19.82 -10.63 3.38
N ASP A 69 -20.56 -11.62 3.85
CA ASP A 69 -20.81 -11.88 5.26
C ASP A 69 -20.68 -13.39 5.57
N SER A 70 -20.92 -13.77 6.81
CA SER A 70 -20.85 -15.17 7.24
C SER A 70 -21.84 -16.10 6.54
N ASN A 71 -22.91 -15.57 5.91
CA ASN A 71 -24.00 -16.35 5.33
C ASN A 71 -23.81 -16.66 3.85
N ASN A 72 -22.85 -15.98 3.15
CA ASN A 72 -22.68 -16.12 1.69
C ASN A 72 -21.30 -16.60 1.26
N LEU A 73 -20.55 -17.26 2.14
CA LEU A 73 -19.20 -17.75 1.86
C LEU A 73 -19.17 -19.03 0.99
N GLU A 74 -20.30 -19.69 0.75
CA GLU A 74 -20.37 -20.91 -0.07
C GLU A 74 -19.80 -20.76 -1.49
N ARG A 75 -19.86 -19.58 -2.06
CA ARG A 75 -19.28 -19.29 -3.38
C ARG A 75 -17.76 -19.43 -3.43
N PHE A 76 -17.09 -19.42 -2.28
CA PHE A 76 -15.64 -19.62 -2.17
C PHE A 76 -15.28 -21.11 -1.99
N ARG A 77 -16.25 -22.01 -1.81
CA ARG A 77 -15.97 -23.42 -1.56
C ARG A 77 -15.16 -24.03 -2.70
N ASN A 78 -13.96 -24.51 -2.34
CA ASN A 78 -12.99 -25.09 -3.28
C ASN A 78 -12.64 -24.14 -4.46
N PHE A 79 -12.72 -22.83 -4.25
CA PHE A 79 -12.33 -21.86 -5.26
C PHE A 79 -10.82 -21.94 -5.50
N THR A 80 -10.44 -22.10 -6.78
CA THR A 80 -9.05 -22.43 -7.17
C THR A 80 -8.30 -21.27 -7.84
N ASN A 81 -8.99 -20.18 -8.20
CA ASN A 81 -8.37 -19.04 -8.83
C ASN A 81 -7.96 -17.99 -7.78
N GLN A 82 -7.33 -16.91 -8.22
CA GLN A 82 -6.83 -15.86 -7.34
C GLN A 82 -7.97 -15.10 -6.65
N ILE A 83 -7.79 -14.81 -5.39
CA ILE A 83 -8.64 -13.90 -4.58
C ILE A 83 -7.77 -12.74 -4.16
N VAL A 84 -8.04 -11.56 -4.72
CA VAL A 84 -7.32 -10.32 -4.45
C VAL A 84 -8.06 -9.49 -3.42
N PHE A 85 -7.39 -9.09 -2.35
CA PHE A 85 -7.92 -8.15 -1.36
C PHE A 85 -7.27 -6.79 -1.57
N LEU A 86 -8.07 -5.77 -1.91
CA LEU A 86 -7.62 -4.38 -2.07
C LEU A 86 -7.99 -3.58 -0.83
N ILE A 87 -6.98 -2.96 -0.19
CA ILE A 87 -7.12 -2.31 1.12
C ILE A 87 -6.66 -0.86 1.00
N HIS A 88 -7.60 0.06 1.22
CA HIS A 88 -7.32 1.50 1.17
C HIS A 88 -6.56 2.01 2.40
N GLY A 89 -6.09 3.25 2.31
CA GLY A 89 -5.41 3.94 3.39
C GLY A 89 -6.28 4.98 4.10
N TRP A 90 -5.60 5.87 4.81
CA TRP A 90 -6.20 6.95 5.59
C TRP A 90 -7.08 7.86 4.73
N THR A 91 -8.24 8.30 5.25
CA THR A 91 -9.23 9.16 4.60
C THR A 91 -9.78 8.67 3.26
N ASN A 92 -9.60 7.39 2.97
CA ASN A 92 -10.17 6.73 1.80
C ASN A 92 -11.34 5.83 2.19
N SER A 93 -12.07 5.37 1.19
CA SER A 93 -13.15 4.40 1.32
C SER A 93 -13.21 3.51 0.08
N ARG A 94 -14.11 2.52 0.07
CA ARG A 94 -14.33 1.68 -1.12
C ARG A 94 -14.68 2.46 -2.38
N LYS A 95 -15.17 3.71 -2.25
CA LYS A 95 -15.54 4.59 -3.37
C LYS A 95 -14.35 5.32 -3.99
N SER A 96 -13.15 5.13 -3.48
CA SER A 96 -11.94 5.76 -4.02
C SER A 96 -11.67 5.26 -5.43
N GLU A 97 -11.55 6.16 -6.39
CA GLU A 97 -11.41 5.88 -7.82
C GLU A 97 -10.26 4.91 -8.14
N TRP A 98 -9.15 5.02 -7.41
CA TRP A 98 -8.01 4.15 -7.65
C TRP A 98 -8.30 2.66 -7.34
N LEU A 99 -9.18 2.38 -6.36
CA LEU A 99 -9.62 1.01 -6.07
C LEU A 99 -10.42 0.44 -7.22
N GLU A 100 -11.31 1.25 -7.79
CA GLU A 100 -12.09 0.87 -8.97
C GLU A 100 -11.19 0.56 -10.16
N ASN A 101 -10.20 1.42 -10.43
CA ASN A 101 -9.25 1.24 -11.51
C ASN A 101 -8.39 -0.01 -11.31
N MET A 102 -7.88 -0.24 -10.10
CA MET A 102 -7.04 -1.40 -9.79
C MET A 102 -7.85 -2.71 -9.80
N LYS A 103 -9.07 -2.70 -9.26
CA LYS A 103 -10.01 -3.82 -9.36
C LYS A 103 -10.24 -4.22 -10.82
N ASN A 104 -10.52 -3.24 -11.69
CA ASN A 104 -10.71 -3.50 -13.10
C ASN A 104 -9.45 -4.07 -13.76
N ALA A 105 -8.26 -3.58 -13.41
CA ALA A 105 -7.00 -4.10 -13.91
C ALA A 105 -6.79 -5.57 -13.54
N PHE A 106 -7.09 -5.98 -12.30
CA PHE A 106 -7.03 -7.38 -11.88
C PHE A 106 -8.03 -8.25 -12.62
N LEU A 107 -9.28 -7.81 -12.77
CA LEU A 107 -10.31 -8.57 -13.50
C LEU A 107 -10.00 -8.69 -15.01
N VAL A 108 -9.36 -7.70 -15.61
CA VAL A 108 -8.88 -7.78 -17.00
C VAL A 108 -7.71 -8.76 -17.12
N ARG A 109 -6.79 -8.74 -16.17
CA ARG A 109 -5.61 -9.60 -16.15
C ARG A 109 -5.95 -11.09 -15.98
N ASP A 110 -6.88 -11.40 -15.06
CA ASP A 110 -7.40 -12.75 -14.85
C ASP A 110 -8.92 -12.69 -14.65
N LYS A 111 -9.65 -13.11 -15.70
CA LYS A 111 -11.12 -13.10 -15.73
C LYS A 111 -11.75 -14.05 -14.70
N ASN A 112 -11.00 -15.00 -14.19
CA ASN A 112 -11.49 -15.97 -13.22
C ASN A 112 -11.19 -15.57 -11.79
N SER A 113 -10.47 -14.47 -11.58
CA SER A 113 -10.15 -13.98 -10.24
C SER A 113 -11.37 -13.37 -9.54
N PHE A 114 -11.36 -13.43 -8.22
CA PHE A 114 -12.23 -12.66 -7.36
C PHE A 114 -11.47 -11.45 -6.83
N VAL A 115 -12.08 -10.26 -6.89
CA VAL A 115 -11.49 -9.05 -6.30
C VAL A 115 -12.39 -8.55 -5.19
N ILE A 116 -11.84 -8.47 -3.99
CA ILE A 116 -12.52 -8.03 -2.79
C ILE A 116 -11.96 -6.66 -2.41
N ILE A 117 -12.78 -5.61 -2.49
CA ILE A 117 -12.45 -4.32 -1.90
C ILE A 117 -12.84 -4.39 -0.43
N VAL A 118 -11.85 -4.15 0.44
CA VAL A 118 -12.05 -4.04 1.88
C VAL A 118 -12.30 -2.58 2.21
N ASP A 119 -13.45 -2.31 2.83
CA ASP A 119 -13.80 -0.98 3.30
C ASP A 119 -13.72 -0.94 4.84
N TRP A 120 -12.89 -0.03 5.32
CA TRP A 120 -12.70 0.28 6.72
C TRP A 120 -12.75 1.79 6.95
N GLU A 121 -13.66 2.47 6.20
CA GLU A 121 -13.78 3.92 6.13
C GLU A 121 -13.88 4.55 7.52
N ASP A 122 -14.75 4.05 8.41
CA ASP A 122 -14.93 4.62 9.74
C ASP A 122 -13.64 4.61 10.57
N PRO A 123 -12.90 3.47 10.74
CA PRO A 123 -11.63 3.46 11.43
C PRO A 123 -10.50 4.22 10.69
N ALA A 124 -10.58 4.31 9.34
CA ALA A 124 -9.61 5.01 8.52
C ALA A 124 -9.80 6.53 8.52
N ASN A 125 -10.98 7.03 8.83
CA ASN A 125 -11.33 8.45 8.77
C ASN A 125 -11.28 9.14 10.15
N GLN A 126 -10.41 8.64 11.02
CA GLN A 126 -10.12 9.24 12.32
C GLN A 126 -8.87 10.13 12.23
N LEU A 127 -8.44 10.75 13.35
CA LEU A 127 -7.12 11.35 13.42
C LEU A 127 -6.06 10.32 12.99
N TYR A 128 -5.03 10.75 12.26
CA TYR A 128 -4.02 9.84 11.71
C TYR A 128 -3.45 8.88 12.76
N TYR A 129 -3.13 9.40 13.95
CA TYR A 129 -2.64 8.59 15.08
C TYR A 129 -3.63 7.46 15.43
N VAL A 130 -4.92 7.77 15.54
CA VAL A 130 -5.97 6.78 15.85
C VAL A 130 -6.10 5.76 14.72
N SER A 131 -6.20 6.24 13.46
CA SER A 131 -6.27 5.36 12.30
C SER A 131 -5.03 4.45 12.18
N SER A 132 -3.84 4.94 12.59
CA SER A 132 -2.61 4.14 12.60
C SER A 132 -2.63 3.01 13.63
N ILE A 133 -3.33 3.18 14.75
CA ILE A 133 -3.55 2.13 15.76
C ILE A 133 -4.59 1.13 15.26
N ASN A 134 -5.66 1.63 14.67
CA ASN A 134 -6.77 0.82 14.16
C ASN A 134 -6.33 -0.21 13.09
N THR A 135 -5.19 0.03 12.41
CA THR A 135 -4.65 -0.90 11.40
C THR A 135 -4.46 -2.32 11.93
N TYR A 136 -4.13 -2.48 13.21
CA TYR A 136 -3.95 -3.79 13.84
C TYR A 136 -5.27 -4.58 13.91
N ASP A 137 -6.33 -3.97 14.45
CA ASP A 137 -7.63 -4.64 14.58
C ASP A 137 -8.27 -4.88 13.22
N VAL A 138 -8.18 -3.92 12.30
CA VAL A 138 -8.62 -4.10 10.90
C VAL A 138 -7.91 -5.30 10.27
N GLY A 139 -6.58 -5.39 10.39
CA GLY A 139 -5.82 -6.54 9.88
C GLY A 139 -6.24 -7.87 10.50
N LYS A 140 -6.56 -7.89 11.80
CA LYS A 140 -7.07 -9.06 12.50
C LYS A 140 -8.44 -9.51 11.97
N PHE A 141 -9.37 -8.58 11.72
CA PHE A 141 -10.69 -8.93 11.19
C PHE A 141 -10.61 -9.44 9.75
N ILE A 142 -9.77 -8.83 8.90
CA ILE A 142 -9.55 -9.33 7.54
C ILE A 142 -8.93 -10.73 7.59
N ALA A 143 -7.90 -10.93 8.43
CA ALA A 143 -7.27 -12.25 8.58
C ALA A 143 -8.27 -13.32 9.04
N LYS A 144 -9.26 -12.98 9.88
CA LYS A 144 -10.33 -13.91 10.30
C LYS A 144 -11.10 -14.44 9.09
N LEU A 145 -11.42 -13.60 8.11
CA LEU A 145 -12.07 -14.03 6.87
C LEU A 145 -11.16 -14.97 6.08
N LEU A 146 -9.89 -14.62 5.85
CA LEU A 146 -8.95 -15.47 5.12
C LEU A 146 -8.77 -16.83 5.79
N VAL A 147 -8.63 -16.86 7.11
CA VAL A 147 -8.51 -18.10 7.90
C VAL A 147 -9.77 -18.95 7.77
N ASN A 148 -10.95 -18.32 7.77
CA ASN A 148 -12.22 -19.03 7.57
C ASN A 148 -12.30 -19.64 6.17
N LEU A 149 -11.96 -18.87 5.12
CA LEU A 149 -11.93 -19.37 3.75
C LEU A 149 -10.94 -20.54 3.60
N TYR A 150 -9.76 -20.43 4.20
CA TYR A 150 -8.73 -21.47 4.17
C TYR A 150 -9.17 -22.75 4.90
N LYS A 151 -9.63 -22.63 6.16
CA LYS A 151 -9.91 -23.80 7.02
C LYS A 151 -11.24 -24.48 6.71
N ASN A 152 -12.27 -23.71 6.37
CA ASN A 152 -13.66 -24.20 6.34
C ASN A 152 -14.24 -24.28 4.93
N TYR A 153 -13.66 -23.54 3.97
CA TYR A 153 -14.16 -23.49 2.58
C TYR A 153 -13.17 -24.12 1.58
N GLY A 154 -12.04 -24.66 2.04
CA GLY A 154 -11.08 -25.37 1.18
C GLY A 154 -10.33 -24.48 0.18
N VAL A 155 -10.30 -23.17 0.42
CA VAL A 155 -9.52 -22.23 -0.42
C VAL A 155 -8.04 -22.43 -0.12
N ASP A 156 -7.24 -22.75 -1.14
CA ASP A 156 -5.79 -22.84 -0.96
C ASP A 156 -5.20 -21.46 -0.63
N LYS A 157 -4.30 -21.40 0.37
CA LYS A 157 -3.63 -20.15 0.73
C LYS A 157 -2.91 -19.51 -0.46
N ARG A 158 -2.43 -20.31 -1.42
CA ARG A 158 -1.75 -19.84 -2.64
C ARG A 158 -2.60 -18.95 -3.53
N ASN A 159 -3.91 -18.98 -3.34
CA ASN A 159 -4.86 -18.17 -4.08
C ASN A 159 -5.04 -16.76 -3.50
N PHE A 160 -4.56 -16.49 -2.28
CA PHE A 160 -4.69 -15.17 -1.67
C PHE A 160 -3.60 -14.20 -2.15
N LEU A 161 -4.03 -13.01 -2.57
CA LEU A 161 -3.16 -11.87 -2.85
C LEU A 161 -3.67 -10.64 -2.07
N ILE A 162 -2.81 -10.06 -1.24
CA ILE A 162 -3.17 -8.90 -0.43
C ILE A 162 -2.46 -7.67 -1.01
N VAL A 163 -3.22 -6.63 -1.35
CA VAL A 163 -2.70 -5.37 -1.89
C VAL A 163 -3.19 -4.22 -1.02
N GLY A 164 -2.28 -3.48 -0.42
CA GLY A 164 -2.62 -2.37 0.47
C GLY A 164 -1.87 -1.09 0.14
N HIS A 165 -2.55 0.05 0.16
CA HIS A 165 -1.94 1.37 -0.04
C HIS A 165 -1.82 2.13 1.28
N SER A 166 -0.68 2.78 1.54
CA SER A 166 -0.50 3.65 2.72
C SER A 166 -0.74 2.89 4.03
N LEU A 167 -1.67 3.34 4.90
CA LEU A 167 -2.11 2.58 6.08
C LEU A 167 -2.62 1.18 5.71
N GLY A 168 -3.24 1.00 4.53
CA GLY A 168 -3.63 -0.32 4.03
C GLY A 168 -2.45 -1.26 3.80
N GLY A 169 -1.26 -0.73 3.49
CA GLY A 169 -0.02 -1.51 3.46
C GLY A 169 0.39 -2.03 4.84
N GLN A 170 0.18 -1.23 5.89
CA GLN A 170 0.40 -1.66 7.28
C GLN A 170 -0.65 -2.71 7.71
N VAL A 171 -1.92 -2.50 7.34
CA VAL A 171 -2.99 -3.49 7.53
C VAL A 171 -2.60 -4.83 6.88
N ALA A 172 -2.08 -4.82 5.66
CA ALA A 172 -1.64 -6.02 4.95
C ALA A 172 -0.56 -6.80 5.74
N GLY A 173 0.40 -6.09 6.36
CA GLY A 173 1.39 -6.70 7.25
C GLY A 173 0.74 -7.38 8.47
N PHE A 174 -0.25 -6.74 9.10
CA PHE A 174 -0.98 -7.35 10.21
C PHE A 174 -1.83 -8.56 9.77
N ILE A 175 -2.41 -8.55 8.57
CA ILE A 175 -3.10 -9.71 8.00
C ILE A 175 -2.12 -10.90 7.92
N GLY A 176 -0.93 -10.69 7.36
CA GLY A 176 0.10 -11.74 7.26
C GLY A 176 0.47 -12.33 8.61
N LYS A 177 0.75 -11.49 9.60
CA LYS A 177 1.06 -11.91 10.97
C LYS A 177 -0.07 -12.72 11.61
N GLN A 178 -1.30 -12.26 11.47
CA GLN A 178 -2.47 -12.92 12.07
C GLN A 178 -2.82 -14.24 11.36
N PHE A 179 -2.70 -14.28 10.03
CA PHE A 179 -2.89 -15.52 9.26
C PHE A 179 -1.85 -16.56 9.68
N LYS A 180 -0.58 -16.20 9.73
CA LYS A 180 0.52 -17.08 10.17
C LYS A 180 0.32 -17.58 11.59
N LYS A 181 -0.08 -16.69 12.52
CA LYS A 181 -0.37 -17.06 13.92
C LYS A 181 -1.48 -18.10 14.04
N GLN A 182 -2.54 -18.01 13.21
CA GLN A 182 -3.73 -18.85 13.33
C GLN A 182 -3.67 -20.15 12.50
N THR A 183 -2.83 -20.17 11.45
CA THR A 183 -2.75 -21.31 10.52
C THR A 183 -1.39 -22.01 10.54
N LEU A 184 -0.37 -21.40 11.11
CA LEU A 184 1.04 -21.80 11.04
C LEU A 184 1.57 -21.80 9.59
N GLN A 185 0.88 -21.12 8.67
CA GLN A 185 1.23 -20.97 7.26
C GLN A 185 1.43 -19.49 6.92
N SER A 186 2.40 -19.17 6.05
CA SER A 186 2.55 -17.84 5.51
C SER A 186 1.59 -17.62 4.34
N LEU A 187 1.13 -16.38 4.14
CA LEU A 187 0.50 -15.95 2.90
C LEU A 187 1.53 -15.99 1.76
N PRO A 188 1.13 -16.25 0.51
CA PRO A 188 2.07 -16.32 -0.62
C PRO A 188 2.64 -14.93 -0.95
N ARG A 189 1.78 -13.90 -1.01
CA ARG A 189 2.23 -12.55 -1.39
C ARG A 189 1.41 -11.46 -0.73
N ILE A 190 2.12 -10.42 -0.32
CA ILE A 190 1.59 -9.11 0.05
C ILE A 190 2.23 -8.08 -0.88
N ILE A 191 1.45 -7.14 -1.39
CA ILE A 191 1.92 -5.98 -2.15
C ILE A 191 1.55 -4.73 -1.38
N ALA A 192 2.55 -3.97 -0.96
CA ALA A 192 2.39 -2.74 -0.22
C ALA A 192 2.76 -1.54 -1.12
N LEU A 193 1.77 -0.74 -1.46
CA LEU A 193 1.90 0.43 -2.32
C LEU A 193 2.17 1.66 -1.45
N ASP A 194 3.41 2.11 -1.42
CA ASP A 194 3.92 3.18 -0.59
C ASP A 194 3.40 3.10 0.87
N PRO A 195 3.74 2.02 1.59
CA PRO A 195 3.20 1.78 2.93
C PRO A 195 3.51 2.94 3.86
N ALA A 196 2.56 3.29 4.72
CA ALA A 196 2.64 4.44 5.60
C ALA A 196 3.90 4.41 6.48
N GLY A 197 4.73 5.47 6.38
CA GLY A 197 5.96 5.67 7.15
C GLY A 197 5.73 6.30 8.53
N PRO A 198 5.01 7.43 8.62
CA PRO A 198 4.79 8.12 9.90
C PRO A 198 4.19 7.19 10.95
N LEU A 199 4.73 7.22 12.16
CA LEU A 199 4.39 6.37 13.32
C LEU A 199 4.71 4.87 13.16
N PHE A 200 5.22 4.41 12.00
CA PHE A 200 5.59 3.01 11.79
C PHE A 200 7.09 2.80 11.66
N THR A 201 7.85 3.78 11.14
CA THR A 201 9.30 3.66 10.91
C THR A 201 10.09 3.29 12.16
N THR A 202 9.64 3.74 13.33
CA THR A 202 10.29 3.47 14.63
C THR A 202 9.67 2.29 15.39
N ARG A 203 8.57 1.70 14.90
CA ARG A 203 7.96 0.53 15.58
C ARG A 203 8.80 -0.73 15.35
N PRO A 204 8.79 -1.65 16.30
CA PRO A 204 9.39 -2.96 16.11
C PRO A 204 8.71 -3.74 14.99
N LEU A 205 9.39 -4.74 14.41
CA LEU A 205 8.92 -5.46 13.22
C LEU A 205 7.56 -6.17 13.42
N ASN A 206 7.25 -6.59 14.63
CA ASN A 206 5.97 -7.21 14.95
C ASN A 206 4.79 -6.22 14.97
N GLU A 207 5.07 -4.90 14.96
CA GLU A 207 4.06 -3.83 15.01
C GLU A 207 3.97 -3.01 13.72
N ARG A 208 4.58 -3.49 12.63
CA ARG A 208 4.53 -2.87 11.30
C ARG A 208 4.75 -3.89 10.20
N LEU A 209 4.45 -3.48 8.96
CA LEU A 209 4.81 -4.26 7.78
C LEU A 209 6.32 -4.56 7.74
N ASN A 210 6.66 -5.80 7.43
CA ASN A 210 8.03 -6.21 7.17
C ASN A 210 8.09 -7.46 6.24
N LYS A 211 9.29 -7.81 5.79
CA LYS A 211 9.55 -8.89 4.84
C LYS A 211 9.09 -10.30 5.28
N ASP A 212 8.84 -10.52 6.59
CA ASP A 212 8.50 -11.84 7.14
C ASP A 212 6.97 -12.06 7.25
N ASP A 213 6.18 -11.12 6.74
CA ASP A 213 4.70 -11.14 6.83
C ASP A 213 4.05 -12.02 5.76
N ALA A 214 4.80 -12.36 4.70
CA ALA A 214 4.39 -13.31 3.67
C ALA A 214 5.63 -14.02 3.09
N ASP A 215 5.43 -15.02 2.23
CA ASP A 215 6.54 -15.65 1.48
C ASP A 215 7.24 -14.61 0.57
N VAL A 216 6.45 -13.70 -0.02
CA VAL A 216 6.93 -12.52 -0.74
C VAL A 216 6.18 -11.28 -0.25
N VAL A 217 6.91 -10.30 0.26
CA VAL A 217 6.40 -8.96 0.54
C VAL A 217 7.01 -8.01 -0.48
N GLU A 218 6.17 -7.57 -1.42
CA GLU A 218 6.54 -6.63 -2.47
C GLU A 218 6.18 -5.21 -2.03
N VAL A 219 7.11 -4.28 -2.13
CA VAL A 219 6.89 -2.88 -1.74
C VAL A 219 7.20 -1.96 -2.90
N VAL A 220 6.28 -1.04 -3.20
CA VAL A 220 6.46 0.00 -4.22
C VAL A 220 6.64 1.34 -3.50
N HIS A 221 7.86 1.88 -3.51
CA HIS A 221 8.20 3.15 -2.87
C HIS A 221 8.07 4.31 -3.85
N THR A 222 7.29 5.33 -3.48
CA THR A 222 7.10 6.55 -4.29
C THR A 222 7.19 7.85 -3.51
N ASN A 223 6.97 7.82 -2.17
CA ASN A 223 6.98 9.00 -1.31
C ASN A 223 7.73 8.76 0.01
N GLY A 224 8.81 7.95 -0.08
CA GLY A 224 9.65 7.61 1.06
C GLY A 224 10.23 8.82 1.78
N GLY A 225 10.19 8.80 3.12
CA GLY A 225 10.64 9.88 3.98
C GLY A 225 9.61 11.01 4.18
N THR A 226 8.46 10.94 3.52
CA THR A 226 7.31 11.84 3.73
C THR A 226 6.13 11.04 4.25
N PHE A 227 5.29 10.49 3.36
CA PHE A 227 4.16 9.64 3.76
C PHE A 227 4.50 8.16 3.76
N GLY A 228 5.47 7.72 2.93
CA GLY A 228 5.90 6.34 2.80
C GLY A 228 7.18 6.03 3.58
N PHE A 229 7.51 4.73 3.66
CA PHE A 229 8.80 4.25 4.13
C PHE A 229 9.93 4.67 3.19
N LEU A 230 11.02 5.17 3.76
CA LEU A 230 12.22 5.54 3.00
C LEU A 230 13.09 4.33 2.68
N ASP A 231 13.25 3.43 3.66
CA ASP A 231 14.12 2.27 3.56
C ASP A 231 13.36 1.03 3.06
N ALA A 232 14.10 0.07 2.50
CA ALA A 232 13.56 -1.23 2.13
C ALA A 232 12.93 -1.93 3.35
N CYS A 233 11.73 -2.45 3.18
CA CYS A 233 11.02 -3.17 4.25
C CYS A 233 10.32 -4.45 3.74
N GLY A 234 10.40 -4.73 2.45
CA GLY A 234 9.88 -5.92 1.79
C GLY A 234 10.91 -7.04 1.61
N THR A 235 10.48 -8.10 0.98
CA THR A 235 11.34 -9.13 0.39
C THR A 235 11.94 -8.61 -0.93
N ILE A 236 11.09 -7.89 -1.69
CA ILE A 236 11.44 -7.18 -2.91
C ILE A 236 10.89 -5.74 -2.81
N ASP A 237 11.74 -4.75 -3.04
CA ASP A 237 11.42 -3.34 -2.93
C ASP A 237 11.66 -2.63 -4.26
N PHE A 238 10.63 -2.02 -4.84
CA PHE A 238 10.69 -1.22 -6.05
C PHE A 238 10.78 0.27 -5.70
N PHE A 239 11.93 0.88 -5.93
CA PHE A 239 12.15 2.31 -5.73
C PHE A 239 11.90 3.07 -7.05
N VAL A 240 10.67 3.52 -7.25
CA VAL A 240 10.29 4.21 -8.48
C VAL A 240 10.81 5.64 -8.45
N ASN A 241 11.62 6.01 -9.46
CA ASN A 241 12.30 7.32 -9.54
C ASN A 241 13.12 7.67 -8.28
N GLY A 242 13.66 6.64 -7.62
CA GLY A 242 14.41 6.77 -6.37
C GLY A 242 13.55 6.70 -5.11
N GLY A 243 12.26 6.44 -5.23
CA GLY A 243 11.35 6.11 -4.12
C GLY A 243 10.81 7.27 -3.30
N SER A 244 11.19 8.53 -3.59
CA SER A 244 10.81 9.67 -2.72
C SER A 244 10.02 10.76 -3.43
N SER A 245 10.35 11.09 -4.67
CA SER A 245 9.70 12.16 -5.45
C SER A 245 9.43 11.69 -6.87
N GLN A 246 8.26 12.02 -7.40
CA GLN A 246 7.81 11.49 -8.68
C GLN A 246 7.73 12.57 -9.76
N PRO A 247 8.09 12.26 -11.02
CA PRO A 247 7.94 13.17 -12.14
C PRO A 247 6.48 13.59 -12.31
N GLY A 248 6.26 14.88 -12.59
CA GLY A 248 4.92 15.46 -12.78
C GLY A 248 4.22 15.88 -11.49
N CYS A 249 4.71 15.47 -10.31
CA CYS A 249 4.24 16.00 -9.03
C CYS A 249 4.90 17.35 -8.72
N LYS A 250 4.08 18.35 -8.39
CA LYS A 250 4.58 19.69 -8.03
C LYS A 250 5.21 19.64 -6.63
N ARG A 251 6.38 20.25 -6.47
CA ARG A 251 6.89 20.57 -5.14
C ARG A 251 6.13 21.79 -4.61
N ILE A 252 5.70 21.69 -3.37
CA ILE A 252 5.05 22.81 -2.70
C ILE A 252 6.14 23.62 -2.02
N ASP A 253 6.26 24.91 -2.36
CA ASP A 253 6.97 25.85 -1.53
C ASP A 253 6.12 26.19 -0.30
N LEU A 254 6.78 26.33 0.87
CA LEU A 254 6.12 26.71 2.13
C LEU A 254 5.26 27.99 2.02
N ALA A 255 5.55 28.84 1.03
CA ALA A 255 4.79 30.05 0.73
C ALA A 255 3.39 29.77 0.12
N ASP A 256 3.18 28.61 -0.49
CA ASP A 256 1.91 28.21 -1.14
C ASP A 256 0.91 27.52 -0.19
N LEU A 257 1.24 27.43 1.10
CA LEU A 257 0.46 26.71 2.12
C LEU A 257 -0.89 27.34 2.48
N VAL A 258 -1.27 28.45 1.88
CA VAL A 258 -2.51 29.22 2.17
C VAL A 258 -3.62 28.95 1.13
N GLY A 259 -3.75 27.76 0.64
CA GLY A 259 -4.82 27.37 -0.30
C GLY A 259 -4.89 25.86 -0.44
N SER A 260 -5.81 25.29 -1.18
CA SER A 260 -6.13 23.87 -1.37
C SER A 260 -4.91 22.92 -1.52
N VAL A 261 -4.21 22.64 -0.41
CA VAL A 261 -2.84 22.11 -0.35
C VAL A 261 -2.77 20.57 -0.44
N GLN A 262 -3.90 19.86 -0.39
CA GLN A 262 -3.88 18.39 -0.25
C GLN A 262 -3.45 17.65 -1.50
N GLU A 263 -3.91 18.05 -2.67
CA GLU A 263 -3.64 17.34 -3.92
C GLU A 263 -2.15 17.30 -4.27
N PRO A 264 -1.39 18.43 -4.19
CA PRO A 264 0.04 18.41 -4.44
C PRO A 264 0.84 17.58 -3.43
N LEU A 265 0.48 17.57 -2.13
CA LEU A 265 1.22 16.83 -1.08
C LEU A 265 1.11 15.33 -1.24
N LEU A 266 -0.04 14.84 -1.69
CA LEU A 266 -0.32 13.41 -1.83
C LEU A 266 0.05 12.87 -3.22
N CYS A 267 0.46 13.71 -4.16
CA CYS A 267 0.75 13.31 -5.53
C CYS A 267 1.78 12.17 -5.59
N ASP A 268 2.94 12.34 -4.97
CA ASP A 268 3.99 11.32 -4.96
C ASP A 268 3.50 10.00 -4.31
N HIS A 269 2.77 10.12 -3.20
CA HIS A 269 2.20 8.99 -2.46
C HIS A 269 1.19 8.19 -3.32
N ARG A 270 0.36 8.90 -4.05
CA ARG A 270 -0.65 8.34 -4.97
C ARG A 270 -0.04 7.70 -6.22
N ARG A 271 1.18 8.08 -6.62
CA ARG A 271 1.86 7.46 -7.78
C ARG A 271 2.07 5.96 -7.60
N SER A 272 2.17 5.44 -6.39
CA SER A 272 2.38 4.01 -6.12
C SER A 272 1.26 3.15 -6.71
N TRP A 273 0.00 3.49 -6.45
CA TRP A 273 -1.12 2.75 -7.03
C TRP A 273 -1.34 3.07 -8.52
N ALA A 274 -1.02 4.28 -8.99
CA ALA A 274 -1.13 4.61 -10.41
C ALA A 274 -0.15 3.79 -11.25
N TYR A 275 1.12 3.72 -10.82
CA TYR A 275 2.16 2.92 -11.48
C TYR A 275 1.85 1.43 -11.43
N PHE A 276 1.43 0.94 -10.27
CA PHE A 276 1.14 -0.48 -10.11
C PHE A 276 -0.09 -0.89 -10.94
N THR A 277 -1.12 -0.06 -11.02
CA THR A 277 -2.29 -0.33 -11.90
C THR A 277 -1.86 -0.41 -13.37
N GLU A 278 -0.99 0.49 -13.84
CA GLU A 278 -0.46 0.41 -15.21
C GLU A 278 0.40 -0.85 -15.42
N ALA A 279 1.23 -1.21 -14.42
CA ALA A 279 2.05 -2.43 -14.46
C ALA A 279 1.21 -3.71 -14.51
N LEU A 280 0.04 -3.74 -13.87
CA LEU A 280 -0.89 -4.87 -13.96
C LEU A 280 -1.44 -5.05 -15.38
N LEU A 281 -1.76 -3.94 -16.05
CA LEU A 281 -2.28 -3.95 -17.42
C LEU A 281 -1.20 -4.23 -18.48
N ASN A 282 0.06 -3.84 -18.19
CA ASN A 282 1.21 -3.98 -19.08
C ASN A 282 2.37 -4.66 -18.33
N PRO A 283 2.25 -5.96 -18.01
CA PRO A 283 3.13 -6.63 -17.03
C PRO A 283 4.59 -6.76 -17.47
N THR A 284 4.94 -6.42 -18.70
CA THR A 284 6.32 -6.50 -19.23
C THR A 284 6.98 -5.12 -19.42
N GLU A 285 6.26 -4.02 -19.17
CA GLU A 285 6.77 -2.69 -19.54
C GLU A 285 7.49 -1.93 -18.42
N MET A 286 7.06 -2.04 -17.18
CA MET A 286 7.68 -1.36 -16.04
C MET A 286 8.85 -2.19 -15.48
N VAL A 287 9.92 -2.31 -16.26
CA VAL A 287 11.09 -3.13 -15.90
C VAL A 287 12.01 -2.37 -14.95
N ALA A 288 12.20 -2.96 -13.79
CA ALA A 288 13.14 -2.48 -12.77
C ALA A 288 14.43 -3.28 -12.78
N GLN A 289 15.53 -2.65 -12.43
CA GLN A 289 16.86 -3.25 -12.39
C GLN A 289 17.35 -3.35 -10.95
N LYS A 290 17.91 -4.50 -10.57
CA LYS A 290 18.49 -4.71 -9.24
C LYS A 290 19.72 -3.83 -9.06
N CYS A 291 19.73 -3.06 -7.96
CA CYS A 291 20.81 -2.13 -7.65
C CYS A 291 20.89 -1.88 -6.14
N ASN A 292 22.06 -1.48 -5.62
CA ASN A 292 22.19 -1.18 -4.18
C ASN A 292 21.66 0.21 -3.83
N SER A 293 21.63 1.14 -4.79
CA SER A 293 21.17 2.51 -4.54
C SER A 293 20.66 3.19 -5.80
N TRP A 294 19.85 4.25 -5.60
CA TRP A 294 19.44 5.15 -6.68
C TRP A 294 20.63 5.86 -7.35
N ALA A 295 21.70 6.16 -6.60
CA ALA A 295 22.89 6.77 -7.13
C ALA A 295 23.59 5.84 -8.14
N GLU A 296 23.78 4.57 -7.79
CA GLU A 296 24.33 3.54 -8.68
C GLU A 296 23.44 3.33 -9.91
N TYR A 297 22.12 3.27 -9.73
CA TYR A 297 21.18 3.15 -10.85
C TYR A 297 21.32 4.29 -11.85
N LYS A 298 21.50 5.55 -11.38
CA LYS A 298 21.65 6.72 -12.25
C LYS A 298 22.91 6.67 -13.14
N ILE A 299 23.96 6.04 -12.66
CA ILE A 299 25.22 5.88 -13.39
C ILE A 299 25.36 4.52 -14.07
N SER A 300 24.27 3.73 -14.11
CA SER A 300 24.23 2.39 -14.72
C SER A 300 25.22 1.38 -14.10
N TYR A 301 25.53 1.53 -12.81
CA TYR A 301 26.40 0.63 -12.04
C TYR A 301 25.55 -0.32 -11.20
N CYS A 302 24.83 -1.20 -11.87
CA CYS A 302 23.87 -2.14 -11.26
C CYS A 302 24.09 -3.57 -11.75
N ASP A 303 23.50 -4.52 -11.05
CA ASP A 303 23.38 -5.89 -11.50
C ASP A 303 22.62 -5.98 -12.83
N LYS A 304 22.88 -7.04 -13.60
CA LYS A 304 22.13 -7.30 -14.85
C LYS A 304 20.74 -7.90 -14.61
N VAL A 305 20.39 -8.14 -13.35
CA VAL A 305 19.10 -8.74 -12.96
C VAL A 305 18.00 -7.68 -13.08
N THR A 306 16.96 -8.02 -13.83
CA THR A 306 15.80 -7.17 -14.03
C THR A 306 14.52 -7.92 -13.73
N VAL A 307 13.47 -7.19 -13.36
CA VAL A 307 12.12 -7.72 -13.11
C VAL A 307 11.07 -6.67 -13.47
N PRO A 308 10.01 -7.03 -14.17
CA PRO A 308 8.86 -6.16 -14.33
C PRO A 308 8.11 -6.01 -13.00
N MET A 309 7.75 -4.80 -12.60
CA MET A 309 6.97 -4.53 -11.38
C MET A 309 5.58 -5.20 -11.40
N GLY A 310 5.02 -5.50 -12.59
CA GLY A 310 3.76 -6.23 -12.73
C GLY A 310 3.88 -7.76 -12.73
N ASP A 311 5.08 -8.32 -12.50
CA ASP A 311 5.29 -9.78 -12.41
C ASP A 311 4.90 -10.31 -11.02
N LEU A 312 3.64 -10.75 -10.89
CA LEU A 312 3.12 -11.30 -9.63
C LEU A 312 3.71 -12.67 -9.26
N ASN A 313 4.53 -13.28 -10.10
CA ASN A 313 5.12 -14.59 -9.87
C ASN A 313 6.60 -14.52 -9.48
N THR A 314 7.22 -13.33 -9.53
CA THR A 314 8.62 -13.19 -9.17
C THR A 314 8.90 -13.60 -7.73
N THR A 315 9.99 -14.29 -7.51
CA THR A 315 10.55 -14.61 -6.19
C THR A 315 11.91 -13.94 -5.96
N LEU A 316 12.27 -13.00 -6.83
CA LEU A 316 13.49 -12.22 -6.68
C LEU A 316 13.46 -11.39 -5.41
N THR A 317 14.62 -11.10 -4.84
CA THR A 317 14.77 -10.38 -3.59
C THR A 317 15.70 -9.20 -3.72
N GLY A 318 15.49 -8.18 -2.88
CA GLY A 318 16.33 -6.99 -2.79
C GLY A 318 15.70 -5.75 -3.40
N SER A 319 16.53 -4.73 -3.63
CA SER A 319 16.10 -3.42 -4.09
C SER A 319 16.20 -3.30 -5.60
N PHE A 320 15.14 -2.87 -6.24
CA PHE A 320 15.01 -2.68 -7.68
C PHE A 320 14.62 -1.24 -7.98
N TYR A 321 15.21 -0.69 -9.02
CA TYR A 321 15.02 0.71 -9.39
C TYR A 321 14.54 0.82 -10.82
N LEU A 322 13.62 1.78 -11.06
CA LEU A 322 13.12 2.11 -12.39
C LEU A 322 12.80 3.60 -12.50
N LYS A 323 12.73 4.09 -13.74
CA LYS A 323 12.29 5.45 -14.07
C LYS A 323 10.97 5.42 -14.81
N THR A 324 10.12 6.40 -14.58
CA THR A 324 8.83 6.57 -15.26
C THR A 324 8.76 7.88 -16.04
N ASN A 325 7.73 8.01 -16.88
CA ASN A 325 7.30 9.28 -17.45
C ASN A 325 6.56 10.10 -16.38
N LYS A 326 6.41 11.41 -16.64
CA LYS A 326 5.64 12.30 -15.76
C LYS A 326 4.12 12.13 -15.88
N GLU A 327 3.66 11.69 -17.03
CA GLU A 327 2.25 11.50 -17.41
C GLU A 327 2.03 10.07 -17.91
N PRO A 328 0.80 9.52 -17.87
CA PRO A 328 0.48 8.24 -18.48
C PRO A 328 0.71 8.26 -20.02
N PRO A 329 1.12 7.16 -20.63
CA PRO A 329 1.61 5.96 -19.95
C PRO A 329 2.93 6.21 -19.20
N TYR A 330 2.97 5.75 -17.94
CA TYR A 330 4.14 5.97 -17.07
C TYR A 330 5.34 5.09 -17.45
N SER A 331 5.08 3.93 -18.07
CA SER A 331 6.14 3.06 -18.59
C SER A 331 7.00 3.78 -19.60
N LYS A 332 8.32 3.64 -19.45
CA LYS A 332 9.27 4.08 -20.48
C LYS A 332 9.46 2.95 -21.46
N LYS A 333 9.21 3.20 -22.75
CA LYS A 333 9.63 2.26 -23.81
C LYS A 333 11.11 2.01 -23.65
N LEU A 334 11.51 0.76 -23.52
CA LEU A 334 12.91 0.38 -23.58
C LEU A 334 13.46 0.94 -24.89
N SER A 335 14.49 1.79 -24.82
CA SER A 335 15.21 2.24 -26.01
C SER A 335 15.59 0.98 -26.80
N SER A 336 15.43 0.97 -28.10
CA SER A 336 15.53 -0.16 -29.05
C SER A 336 16.89 -0.90 -29.08
N GLY A 337 17.66 -0.83 -28.01
CA GLY A 337 18.91 -1.58 -27.78
C GLY A 337 18.78 -2.78 -26.83
N PHE A 338 17.67 -2.95 -26.13
CA PHE A 338 17.41 -4.10 -25.27
C PHE A 338 16.43 -5.05 -25.96
N SER A 339 16.94 -6.04 -26.69
CA SER A 339 16.12 -7.09 -27.31
C SER A 339 15.59 -8.04 -26.22
N LEU A 340 14.28 -8.19 -26.16
CA LEU A 340 13.55 -9.17 -25.33
C LEU A 340 13.95 -10.65 -25.59
N SER A 341 14.75 -10.92 -26.62
CA SER A 341 15.18 -12.28 -27.00
C SER A 341 16.15 -12.93 -25.99
N ARG A 342 16.56 -12.23 -24.90
CA ARG A 342 17.42 -12.78 -23.83
C ARG A 342 16.70 -13.13 -22.54
N LEU A 343 15.38 -12.96 -22.47
CA LEU A 343 14.58 -13.24 -21.27
C LEU A 343 13.93 -14.63 -21.26
N ILE A 344 14.08 -15.41 -22.33
CA ILE A 344 13.56 -16.79 -22.41
C ILE A 344 14.74 -17.74 -22.65
N SER A 345 15.48 -17.97 -21.59
CA SER A 345 16.30 -19.18 -21.44
C SER A 345 16.71 -19.28 -19.96
N TYR A 346 15.88 -19.96 -19.19
CA TYR A 346 16.17 -20.99 -18.18
C TYR A 346 14.87 -21.38 -17.49
#